data_1ed5336b45267942f3cf4f68ffd44838
#
_entry.id   1ed5336b45267942f3cf4f68ffd44838
#
_cell.length_a   1.000
_cell.length_b   1.000
_cell.length_c   1.000
_cell.angle_alpha   90.00
_cell.angle_beta   90.00
_cell.angle_gamma   90.00
#
_symmetry.space_group_name_H-M   'P 1'
#
loop_
_entity.id
_entity.type
_entity.pdbx_description
1 polymer ?
#
loop_
_entity_poly.entity_id
_entity_poly.type
_entity_poly.pdbx_seq_one_letter_code
_entity_poly.pdbx_strand_id
1 'polypeptide(L)'
;MENERERILRRLEAVEGRFEELSIRITLPEVIQDAPLLQKLMREHNEMMDLAQFASDFRKKCDEAEDARAMLEEPDLREMAKEELEALEPELEKLTQEARLRLLPKDPDDYRNAILEVRAGAGGDEAGLFGAQLLRMYTHYAEGRGWKVELTEGGLNELG
;
A
#
# COMPACT_ATOMS: atom_id res chain seq x y z
N MET A 1 1.59 -11.16 -27.29
CA MET A 1 0.97 -11.28 -25.94
C MET A 1 1.51 -10.14 -25.13
N GLU A 2 0.64 -9.37 -24.54
CA GLU A 2 1.04 -8.25 -23.68
C GLU A 2 1.85 -8.75 -22.49
N ASN A 3 3.02 -8.11 -22.26
CA ASN A 3 3.88 -8.41 -21.13
C ASN A 3 3.16 -8.04 -19.83
N GLU A 4 3.37 -8.81 -18.77
CA GLU A 4 2.79 -8.52 -17.44
C GLU A 4 3.16 -7.11 -16.94
N ARG A 5 4.38 -6.67 -17.18
CA ARG A 5 4.88 -5.35 -16.80
C ARG A 5 4.08 -4.24 -17.48
N GLU A 6 3.71 -4.40 -18.76
CA GLU A 6 2.86 -3.47 -19.50
C GLU A 6 1.43 -3.37 -18.91
N ARG A 7 0.88 -4.50 -18.46
CA ARG A 7 -0.44 -4.50 -17.80
C ARG A 7 -0.42 -3.78 -16.47
N ILE A 8 0.65 -3.96 -15.70
CA ILE A 8 0.85 -3.26 -14.43
C ILE A 8 1.02 -1.76 -14.69
N LEU A 9 1.86 -1.38 -15.65
CA LEU A 9 2.10 0.01 -16.02
C LEU A 9 0.80 0.73 -16.35
N ARG A 10 -0.05 0.16 -17.22
CA ARG A 10 -1.36 0.76 -17.55
C ARG A 10 -2.29 0.92 -16.34
N ARG A 11 -2.27 -0.02 -15.39
CA ARG A 11 -3.05 0.12 -14.17
C ARG A 11 -2.51 1.23 -13.27
N LEU A 12 -1.21 1.37 -13.20
CA LEU A 12 -0.55 2.44 -12.46
C LEU A 12 -0.79 3.80 -13.10
N GLU A 13 -0.75 3.91 -14.43
CA GLU A 13 -1.12 5.12 -15.18
C GLU A 13 -2.55 5.58 -14.88
N ALA A 14 -3.49 4.64 -14.77
CA ALA A 14 -4.86 4.97 -14.37
C ALA A 14 -4.93 5.53 -12.95
N VAL A 15 -4.07 5.07 -12.03
CA VAL A 15 -3.95 5.61 -10.67
C VAL A 15 -3.39 7.03 -10.70
N GLU A 16 -2.33 7.28 -11.46
CA GLU A 16 -1.75 8.63 -11.63
C GLU A 16 -2.80 9.60 -12.20
N GLY A 17 -3.50 9.21 -13.26
CA GLY A 17 -4.56 10.03 -13.86
C GLY A 17 -5.68 10.35 -12.88
N ARG A 18 -6.09 9.38 -12.05
CA ARG A 18 -7.11 9.61 -11.02
C ARG A 18 -6.60 10.53 -9.92
N PHE A 19 -5.37 10.38 -9.49
CA PHE A 19 -4.73 11.23 -8.49
C PHE A 19 -4.64 12.68 -8.98
N GLU A 20 -4.26 12.88 -10.24
CA GLU A 20 -4.18 14.20 -10.87
C GLU A 20 -5.57 14.84 -11.01
N GLU A 21 -6.59 14.07 -11.42
CA GLU A 21 -7.98 14.53 -11.44
C GLU A 21 -8.43 15.00 -10.05
N LEU A 22 -8.15 14.23 -9.00
CA LEU A 22 -8.49 14.60 -7.63
C LEU A 22 -7.75 15.86 -7.18
N SER A 23 -6.45 15.96 -7.51
CA SER A 23 -5.62 17.14 -7.21
C SER A 23 -6.21 18.43 -7.81
N ILE A 24 -6.74 18.33 -9.02
CA ILE A 24 -7.41 19.47 -9.68
C ILE A 24 -8.77 19.73 -9.01
N ARG A 25 -9.57 18.69 -8.78
CA ARG A 25 -10.93 18.83 -8.26
C ARG A 25 -11.00 19.46 -6.88
N ILE A 26 -10.08 19.13 -5.99
CA ILE A 26 -10.03 19.69 -4.62
C ILE A 26 -9.73 21.20 -4.60
N THR A 27 -9.24 21.76 -5.70
CA THR A 27 -8.96 23.21 -5.83
C THR A 27 -10.13 24.00 -6.44
N LEU A 28 -11.18 23.34 -6.91
CA LEU A 28 -12.31 24.00 -7.54
C LEU A 28 -13.16 24.76 -6.51
N PRO A 29 -13.58 26.00 -6.79
CA PRO A 29 -14.36 26.82 -5.86
C PRO A 29 -15.65 26.16 -5.37
N GLU A 30 -16.35 25.43 -6.26
CA GLU A 30 -17.58 24.71 -5.93
C GLU A 30 -17.34 23.54 -4.97
N VAL A 31 -16.17 22.90 -5.04
CA VAL A 31 -15.79 21.82 -4.13
C VAL A 31 -15.35 22.39 -2.78
N ILE A 32 -14.62 23.51 -2.78
CA ILE A 32 -14.18 24.19 -1.56
C ILE A 32 -15.37 24.68 -0.72
N GLN A 33 -16.45 25.08 -1.36
CA GLN A 33 -17.67 25.54 -0.68
C GLN A 33 -18.53 24.38 -0.12
N ASP A 34 -18.32 23.16 -0.58
CA ASP A 34 -18.99 21.95 -0.09
C ASP A 34 -18.04 21.17 0.84
N ALA A 35 -18.07 21.49 2.13
CA ALA A 35 -17.18 20.89 3.11
C ALA A 35 -17.25 19.35 3.18
N PRO A 36 -18.44 18.68 3.14
CA PRO A 36 -18.53 17.23 3.07
C PRO A 36 -17.89 16.63 1.81
N LEU A 37 -18.10 17.25 0.65
CA LEU A 37 -17.52 16.81 -0.61
C LEU A 37 -15.99 16.98 -0.61
N LEU A 38 -15.51 18.14 -0.17
CA LEU A 38 -14.07 18.43 -0.04
C LEU A 38 -13.39 17.40 0.86
N GLN A 39 -13.96 17.13 2.04
CA GLN A 39 -13.41 16.15 2.98
C GLN A 39 -13.33 14.75 2.36
N LYS A 40 -14.35 14.32 1.62
CA LYS A 40 -14.35 13.04 0.92
C LYS A 40 -13.27 12.96 -0.13
N LEU A 41 -13.14 13.99 -0.99
CA LEU A 41 -12.13 14.00 -2.07
C LEU A 41 -10.71 14.10 -1.52
N MET A 42 -10.48 14.89 -0.45
CA MET A 42 -9.19 14.97 0.22
C MET A 42 -8.77 13.63 0.84
N ARG A 43 -9.72 12.88 1.41
CA ARG A 43 -9.43 11.54 1.92
C ARG A 43 -9.00 10.60 0.79
N GLU A 44 -9.79 10.54 -0.30
CA GLU A 44 -9.46 9.73 -1.48
C GLU A 44 -8.09 10.11 -2.06
N HIS A 45 -7.80 11.39 -2.18
CA HIS A 45 -6.50 11.90 -2.64
C HIS A 45 -5.36 11.43 -1.74
N ASN A 46 -5.49 11.56 -0.40
CA ASN A 46 -4.45 11.14 0.53
C ASN A 46 -4.22 9.62 0.52
N GLU A 47 -5.29 8.84 0.37
CA GLU A 47 -5.21 7.37 0.28
C GLU A 47 -4.49 6.90 -1.00
N MET A 48 -4.52 7.71 -2.06
CA MET A 48 -3.88 7.40 -3.33
C MET A 48 -2.45 7.92 -3.45
N MET A 49 -2.03 8.86 -2.61
CA MET A 49 -0.76 9.58 -2.73
C MET A 49 0.45 8.65 -2.83
N ASP A 50 0.56 7.68 -1.92
CA ASP A 50 1.68 6.74 -1.89
C ASP A 50 1.71 5.83 -3.13
N LEU A 51 0.52 5.43 -3.60
CA LEU A 51 0.41 4.60 -4.80
C LEU A 51 0.71 5.39 -6.08
N ALA A 52 0.29 6.65 -6.13
CA ALA A 52 0.59 7.54 -7.26
C ALA A 52 2.10 7.87 -7.33
N GLN A 53 2.75 8.10 -6.18
CA GLN A 53 4.20 8.28 -6.15
C GLN A 53 4.92 7.01 -6.63
N PHE A 54 4.51 5.85 -6.12
CA PHE A 54 5.06 4.57 -6.58
C PHE A 54 4.86 4.36 -8.09
N ALA A 55 3.70 4.72 -8.63
CA ALA A 55 3.41 4.62 -10.06
C ALA A 55 4.36 5.47 -10.90
N SER A 56 4.61 6.72 -10.47
CA SER A 56 5.55 7.61 -11.12
C SER A 56 6.98 7.04 -11.12
N ASP A 57 7.43 6.49 -10.00
CA ASP A 57 8.77 5.92 -9.89
C ASP A 57 8.91 4.62 -10.70
N PHE A 58 7.88 3.78 -10.70
CA PHE A 58 7.83 2.57 -11.53
C PHE A 58 7.91 2.91 -13.02
N ARG A 59 7.15 3.90 -13.48
CA ARG A 59 7.16 4.35 -14.87
C ARG A 59 8.53 4.86 -15.28
N LYS A 60 9.17 5.72 -14.48
CA LYS A 60 10.52 6.21 -14.75
C LYS A 60 11.52 5.08 -14.96
N LYS A 61 11.44 4.02 -14.13
CA LYS A 61 12.31 2.85 -14.27
C LYS A 61 12.02 2.04 -15.53
N CYS A 62 10.76 1.98 -15.95
CA CYS A 62 10.40 1.35 -17.22
C CYS A 62 10.94 2.16 -18.41
N ASP A 63 10.82 3.50 -18.36
CA ASP A 63 11.31 4.40 -19.40
C ASP A 63 12.85 4.31 -19.50
N GLU A 64 13.58 4.33 -18.36
CA GLU A 64 15.03 4.12 -18.31
C GLU A 64 15.44 2.80 -19.01
N ALA A 65 14.69 1.72 -18.75
CA ALA A 65 14.98 0.43 -19.39
C ALA A 65 14.62 0.40 -20.89
N GLU A 66 13.61 1.14 -21.34
CA GLU A 66 13.28 1.29 -22.75
C GLU A 66 14.37 2.10 -23.47
N ASP A 67 14.82 3.19 -22.88
CA ASP A 67 15.91 4.02 -23.41
C ASP A 67 17.20 3.20 -23.53
N ALA A 68 17.57 2.46 -22.50
CA ALA A 68 18.73 1.56 -22.54
C ALA A 68 18.59 0.47 -23.62
N ARG A 69 17.39 -0.08 -23.86
CA ARG A 69 17.15 -1.02 -24.95
C ARG A 69 17.31 -0.37 -26.33
N ALA A 70 16.85 0.86 -26.48
CA ALA A 70 17.04 1.61 -27.73
C ALA A 70 18.52 1.87 -28.02
N MET A 71 19.33 2.16 -26.99
CA MET A 71 20.79 2.35 -27.11
C MET A 71 21.54 1.10 -27.54
N LEU A 72 20.98 -0.12 -27.39
CA LEU A 72 21.60 -1.35 -27.90
C LEU A 72 21.77 -1.37 -29.43
N GLU A 73 20.98 -0.61 -30.16
CA GLU A 73 21.05 -0.50 -31.60
C GLU A 73 22.31 0.32 -32.07
N GLU A 74 22.87 1.12 -31.16
CA GLU A 74 24.05 1.96 -31.46
C GLU A 74 25.32 1.21 -31.04
N PRO A 75 26.27 0.94 -31.96
CA PRO A 75 27.47 0.16 -31.68
C PRO A 75 28.33 0.73 -30.55
N ASP A 76 28.44 2.07 -30.48
CA ASP A 76 29.29 2.78 -29.52
C ASP A 76 28.70 2.80 -28.09
N LEU A 77 27.38 2.63 -27.97
CA LEU A 77 26.66 2.66 -26.67
C LEU A 77 26.27 1.27 -26.17
N ARG A 78 26.44 0.25 -26.99
CA ARG A 78 25.94 -1.11 -26.72
C ARG A 78 26.43 -1.71 -25.43
N GLU A 79 27.72 -1.58 -25.09
CA GLU A 79 28.25 -2.17 -23.86
C GLU A 79 27.72 -1.45 -22.63
N MET A 80 27.68 -0.13 -22.66
CA MET A 80 27.10 0.68 -21.58
C MET A 80 25.60 0.35 -21.37
N ALA A 81 24.84 0.24 -22.46
CA ALA A 81 23.42 -0.12 -22.41
C ALA A 81 23.16 -1.52 -21.82
N LYS A 82 24.05 -2.48 -22.07
CA LYS A 82 23.96 -3.81 -21.46
C LYS A 82 24.17 -3.77 -19.96
N GLU A 83 25.23 -3.07 -19.50
CA GLU A 83 25.52 -2.92 -18.07
C GLU A 83 24.35 -2.24 -17.35
N GLU A 84 23.76 -1.23 -17.96
CA GLU A 84 22.60 -0.53 -17.41
C GLU A 84 21.37 -1.44 -17.32
N LEU A 85 21.08 -2.22 -18.35
CA LEU A 85 19.98 -3.18 -18.34
C LEU A 85 20.18 -4.30 -17.31
N GLU A 86 21.41 -4.80 -17.15
CA GLU A 86 21.74 -5.81 -16.13
C GLU A 86 21.53 -5.27 -14.70
N ALA A 87 21.70 -3.96 -14.49
CA ALA A 87 21.43 -3.33 -13.21
C ALA A 87 19.92 -3.04 -13.01
N LEU A 88 19.20 -2.61 -14.06
CA LEU A 88 17.79 -2.23 -13.99
C LEU A 88 16.83 -3.44 -13.89
N GLU A 89 17.12 -4.55 -14.57
CA GLU A 89 16.20 -5.70 -14.61
C GLU A 89 15.88 -6.30 -13.23
N PRO A 90 16.84 -6.53 -12.29
CA PRO A 90 16.50 -7.00 -10.95
C PRO A 90 15.71 -5.98 -10.12
N GLU A 91 15.92 -4.68 -10.34
CA GLU A 91 15.16 -3.63 -9.68
C GLU A 91 13.72 -3.61 -10.20
N LEU A 92 13.52 -3.66 -11.51
CA LEU A 92 12.22 -3.74 -12.17
C LEU A 92 11.43 -4.99 -11.76
N GLU A 93 12.10 -6.13 -11.56
CA GLU A 93 11.44 -7.34 -11.09
C GLU A 93 10.90 -7.14 -9.66
N LYS A 94 11.69 -6.55 -8.75
CA LYS A 94 11.23 -6.22 -7.39
C LYS A 94 10.05 -5.25 -7.41
N LEU A 95 10.16 -4.18 -8.19
CA LEU A 95 9.08 -3.20 -8.34
C LEU A 95 7.82 -3.81 -8.95
N THR A 96 7.96 -4.77 -9.87
CA THR A 96 6.83 -5.50 -10.45
C THR A 96 6.11 -6.33 -9.39
N GLN A 97 6.83 -7.02 -8.51
CA GLN A 97 6.24 -7.78 -7.41
C GLN A 97 5.54 -6.85 -6.40
N GLU A 98 6.19 -5.74 -6.07
CA GLU A 98 5.59 -4.73 -5.19
C GLU A 98 4.33 -4.11 -5.80
N ALA A 99 4.34 -3.79 -7.09
CA ALA A 99 3.18 -3.28 -7.81
C ALA A 99 1.98 -4.24 -7.75
N ARG A 100 2.22 -5.56 -7.88
CA ARG A 100 1.16 -6.57 -7.73
C ARG A 100 0.47 -6.45 -6.38
N LEU A 101 1.25 -6.33 -5.30
CA LEU A 101 0.71 -6.22 -3.94
C LEU A 101 -0.05 -4.91 -3.74
N ARG A 102 0.53 -3.78 -4.19
CA ARG A 102 -0.08 -2.45 -4.06
C ARG A 102 -1.35 -2.27 -4.89
N LEU A 103 -1.46 -3.01 -6.01
CA LEU A 103 -2.64 -3.00 -6.89
C LEU A 103 -3.72 -4.00 -6.48
N LEU A 104 -3.54 -4.77 -5.39
CA LEU A 104 -4.63 -5.56 -4.85
C LEU A 104 -5.78 -4.65 -4.39
N PRO A 105 -7.03 -5.04 -4.62
CA PRO A 105 -8.16 -4.31 -4.07
C PRO A 105 -8.01 -4.21 -2.55
N LYS A 106 -8.08 -3.00 -2.00
CA LYS A 106 -8.17 -2.80 -0.56
C LYS A 106 -9.53 -3.32 -0.09
N ASP A 107 -9.54 -4.00 1.05
CA ASP A 107 -10.78 -4.37 1.68
C ASP A 107 -11.51 -3.09 2.12
N PRO A 108 -12.81 -2.92 1.76
CA PRO A 108 -13.59 -1.76 2.18
C PRO A 108 -13.70 -1.64 3.70
N ASP A 109 -13.37 -2.66 4.45
CA ASP A 109 -13.38 -2.66 5.91
C ASP A 109 -12.01 -2.38 6.56
N ASP A 110 -10.93 -2.27 5.78
CA ASP A 110 -9.56 -1.99 6.27
C ASP A 110 -9.46 -0.69 7.10
N TYR A 111 -10.36 0.28 6.87
CA TYR A 111 -10.39 1.55 7.62
C TYR A 111 -11.26 1.49 8.88
N ARG A 112 -11.95 0.38 9.13
CA ARG A 112 -12.85 0.24 10.28
C ARG A 112 -12.08 -0.19 11.52
N ASN A 113 -12.61 0.19 12.69
CA ASN A 113 -12.14 -0.35 13.94
C ASN A 113 -12.49 -1.84 14.04
N ALA A 114 -11.55 -2.62 14.56
CA ALA A 114 -11.74 -4.04 14.80
C ALA A 114 -12.01 -4.29 16.30
N ILE A 115 -12.88 -5.23 16.59
CA ILE A 115 -13.09 -5.74 17.94
C ILE A 115 -12.43 -7.12 17.99
N LEU A 116 -11.43 -7.26 18.87
CA LEU A 116 -10.79 -8.54 19.14
C LEU A 116 -11.33 -9.11 20.46
N GLU A 117 -11.90 -10.29 20.41
CA GLU A 117 -12.35 -11.01 21.57
C GLU A 117 -11.44 -12.21 21.84
N VAL A 118 -10.87 -12.28 23.02
CA VAL A 118 -10.05 -13.41 23.48
C VAL A 118 -10.82 -14.14 24.58
N ARG A 119 -11.10 -15.41 24.39
CA ARG A 119 -11.81 -16.25 25.38
C ARG A 119 -10.94 -17.41 25.78
N ALA A 120 -10.88 -17.69 27.10
CA ALA A 120 -10.32 -18.92 27.60
C ALA A 120 -11.22 -20.09 27.19
N GLY A 121 -10.61 -21.15 26.63
CA GLY A 121 -11.29 -22.40 26.31
C GLY A 121 -11.27 -23.38 27.48
N ALA A 122 -11.42 -24.68 27.19
CA ALA A 122 -11.25 -25.73 28.16
C ALA A 122 -9.77 -25.83 28.58
N GLY A 123 -9.43 -25.53 29.86
CA GLY A 123 -8.05 -25.55 30.34
C GLY A 123 -7.82 -24.86 31.69
N GLY A 124 -8.87 -24.38 32.33
CA GLY A 124 -8.76 -23.73 33.63
C GLY A 124 -7.84 -22.50 33.63
N ASP A 125 -7.06 -22.32 34.70
CA ASP A 125 -6.20 -21.15 34.92
C ASP A 125 -5.13 -20.98 33.82
N GLU A 126 -4.59 -22.08 33.29
CA GLU A 126 -3.59 -22.06 32.21
C GLU A 126 -4.14 -21.47 30.90
N ALA A 127 -5.41 -21.78 30.61
CA ALA A 127 -6.08 -21.18 29.45
C ALA A 127 -6.32 -19.66 29.64
N GLY A 128 -6.59 -19.23 30.86
CA GLY A 128 -6.70 -17.83 31.24
C GLY A 128 -5.36 -17.10 31.03
N LEU A 129 -4.26 -17.65 31.54
CA LEU A 129 -2.92 -17.11 31.39
C LEU A 129 -2.51 -17.02 29.93
N PHE A 130 -2.83 -18.04 29.14
CA PHE A 130 -2.56 -18.00 27.66
C PHE A 130 -3.39 -16.91 26.96
N GLY A 131 -4.66 -16.75 27.35
CA GLY A 131 -5.51 -15.66 26.85
C GLY A 131 -4.91 -14.27 27.13
N ALA A 132 -4.41 -14.08 28.38
CA ALA A 132 -3.73 -12.83 28.73
C ALA A 132 -2.45 -12.59 27.92
N GLN A 133 -1.67 -13.64 27.61
CA GLN A 133 -0.50 -13.53 26.74
C GLN A 133 -0.89 -13.14 25.30
N LEU A 134 -1.95 -13.72 24.74
CA LEU A 134 -2.48 -13.35 23.42
C LEU A 134 -2.94 -11.90 23.39
N LEU A 135 -3.70 -11.47 24.41
CA LEU A 135 -4.13 -10.08 24.52
C LEU A 135 -2.94 -9.12 24.51
N ARG A 136 -1.90 -9.42 25.30
CA ARG A 136 -0.68 -8.61 25.34
C ARG A 136 0.03 -8.58 23.99
N MET A 137 0.12 -9.72 23.31
CA MET A 137 0.73 -9.81 21.97
C MET A 137 0.01 -8.91 20.96
N TYR A 138 -1.32 -8.98 20.90
CA TYR A 138 -2.10 -8.15 19.97
C TYR A 138 -2.07 -6.67 20.33
N THR A 139 -2.05 -6.34 21.63
CA THR A 139 -1.89 -4.96 22.11
C THR A 139 -0.56 -4.38 21.62
N HIS A 140 0.56 -5.07 21.81
CA HIS A 140 1.85 -4.62 21.34
C HIS A 140 1.93 -4.52 19.81
N TYR A 141 1.32 -5.45 19.09
CA TYR A 141 1.23 -5.34 17.64
C TYR A 141 0.48 -4.08 17.20
N ALA A 142 -0.68 -3.82 17.81
CA ALA A 142 -1.49 -2.64 17.50
C ALA A 142 -0.75 -1.32 17.82
N GLU A 143 -0.08 -1.25 18.99
CA GLU A 143 0.76 -0.11 19.36
C GLU A 143 1.90 0.11 18.37
N GLY A 144 2.58 -0.96 17.95
CA GLY A 144 3.63 -0.89 16.93
C GLY A 144 3.14 -0.41 15.56
N ARG A 145 1.84 -0.53 15.29
CA ARG A 145 1.17 0.01 14.10
C ARG A 145 0.62 1.43 14.31
N GLY A 146 0.76 2.01 15.51
CA GLY A 146 0.20 3.31 15.86
C GLY A 146 -1.33 3.30 16.06
N TRP A 147 -1.93 2.12 16.26
CA TRP A 147 -3.36 1.99 16.51
C TRP A 147 -3.67 2.22 17.99
N LYS A 148 -4.80 2.86 18.27
CA LYS A 148 -5.29 3.04 19.62
C LYS A 148 -5.99 1.77 20.09
N VAL A 149 -5.57 1.23 21.24
CA VAL A 149 -6.20 0.07 21.87
C VAL A 149 -7.05 0.53 23.06
N GLU A 150 -8.30 0.10 23.08
CA GLU A 150 -9.20 0.32 24.20
C GLU A 150 -9.65 -1.05 24.70
N LEU A 151 -9.37 -1.32 25.99
CA LEU A 151 -9.87 -2.53 26.66
C LEU A 151 -11.28 -2.25 27.15
N THR A 152 -12.25 -3.06 26.68
CA THR A 152 -13.59 -3.03 27.20
C THR A 152 -13.66 -3.92 28.45
N GLU A 153 -14.34 -3.45 29.50
CA GLU A 153 -14.54 -4.21 30.71
C GLU A 153 -15.31 -5.50 30.41
N GLY A 154 -14.69 -6.63 30.61
CA GLY A 154 -15.32 -7.93 30.44
C GLY A 154 -14.37 -9.07 30.74
N GLY A 155 -14.59 -9.75 31.84
CA GLY A 155 -14.11 -11.12 32.06
C GLY A 155 -12.64 -11.25 32.48
N LEU A 156 -12.06 -10.26 33.12
CA LEU A 156 -10.85 -10.49 33.92
C LEU A 156 -11.26 -11.41 35.08
N ASN A 157 -10.67 -12.60 35.13
CA ASN A 157 -10.80 -13.47 36.29
C ASN A 157 -9.89 -12.98 37.42
N GLU A 158 -9.97 -13.60 38.61
CA GLU A 158 -9.20 -13.20 39.80
C GLU A 158 -7.67 -13.24 39.59
N LEU A 159 -7.19 -13.76 38.45
CA LEU A 159 -5.77 -13.87 38.08
C LEU A 159 -5.30 -12.81 37.06
N GLY A 160 -6.16 -11.91 36.59
CA GLY A 160 -5.85 -10.80 35.67
C GLY A 160 -6.25 -11.06 34.24
#